data_8cdce5c579d21396b61f047e766e6722
#
_entry.id   8cdce5c579d21396b61f047e766e6722
#
_cell.length_a   1.000
_cell.length_b   1.000
_cell.length_c   1.000
_cell.angle_alpha   90.00
_cell.angle_beta   90.00
_cell.angle_gamma   90.00
#
_symmetry.space_group_name_H-M   'P 1'
#
loop_
_entity.id
_entity.type
_entity.pdbx_description
1 polymer ?
#
loop_
_entity_poly.entity_id
_entity_poly.type
_entity_poly.pdbx_seq_one_letter_code
_entity_poly.pdbx_strand_id
1 'polypeptide(L)'
;MTSERLVILSDMWGVKKGLWITSYLGYLQQYYDIAFYDIQQLANIDVEIKSPENLHRAFVDGGIDTAVAHLIKKESEPSHYLAFSTGGTIAWKANLKGLHMKSLTAISPTRVRFEDLKPCCKTKLIFGENDAFRPDGHWSEKLDLEMEIVPNFGHELYTDEKIIGKVCQHLLSAVLEREHKAKKAG
;
A
#
# COMPACT_ATOMS: atom_id res chain seq x y z
N MET A 1 9.97 6.93 23.48
CA MET A 1 9.76 5.77 22.62
C MET A 1 10.00 6.21 21.20
N THR A 2 10.79 5.48 20.43
CA THR A 2 10.97 5.79 19.00
C THR A 2 9.70 5.41 18.26
N SER A 3 9.10 6.37 17.56
CA SER A 3 7.93 6.15 16.71
C SER A 3 8.28 5.09 15.64
N GLU A 4 7.37 4.15 15.37
CA GLU A 4 7.59 3.17 14.30
C GLU A 4 7.48 3.86 12.93
N ARG A 5 8.28 3.38 11.97
CA ARG A 5 8.26 3.92 10.61
C ARG A 5 7.11 3.33 9.79
N LEU A 6 6.37 4.19 9.12
CA LEU A 6 5.32 3.84 8.17
C LEU A 6 5.64 4.44 6.79
N VAL A 7 5.83 3.59 5.82
CA VAL A 7 6.03 3.99 4.42
C VAL A 7 4.70 3.95 3.70
N ILE A 8 4.32 5.07 3.09
CA ILE A 8 3.06 5.20 2.34
C ILE A 8 3.37 5.38 0.86
N LEU A 9 2.79 4.53 -0.01
CA LEU A 9 2.91 4.65 -1.47
C LEU A 9 1.57 5.09 -2.06
N SER A 10 1.58 6.15 -2.86
CA SER A 10 0.40 6.67 -3.54
C SER A 10 -0.20 5.69 -4.56
N ASP A 11 -1.35 6.03 -5.10
CA ASP A 11 -1.88 5.43 -6.32
C ASP A 11 -1.14 5.95 -7.57
N MET A 12 -1.57 5.51 -8.76
CA MET A 12 -0.92 5.92 -10.02
C MET A 12 -1.04 7.41 -10.33
N TRP A 13 -1.98 8.12 -9.70
CA TRP A 13 -2.17 9.56 -9.92
C TRP A 13 -1.18 10.42 -9.14
N GLY A 14 -0.56 9.86 -8.09
CA GLY A 14 0.37 10.56 -7.22
C GLY A 14 -0.28 11.70 -6.42
N VAL A 15 0.54 12.65 -5.97
CA VAL A 15 0.07 13.76 -5.13
C VAL A 15 -0.89 14.72 -5.82
N LYS A 16 -0.86 14.83 -7.15
CA LYS A 16 -1.67 15.83 -7.88
C LYS A 16 -3.18 15.58 -7.80
N LYS A 17 -3.62 14.33 -7.61
CA LYS A 17 -5.01 13.95 -7.38
C LYS A 17 -5.23 13.28 -6.02
N GLY A 18 -4.24 13.36 -5.13
CA GLY A 18 -4.18 12.60 -3.90
C GLY A 18 -4.57 13.38 -2.64
N LEU A 19 -5.49 14.34 -2.69
CA LEU A 19 -5.92 15.08 -1.49
C LEU A 19 -6.43 14.15 -0.37
N TRP A 20 -7.05 13.03 -0.71
CA TRP A 20 -7.52 12.02 0.23
C TRP A 20 -6.38 11.43 1.10
N ILE A 21 -5.13 11.46 0.63
CA ILE A 21 -3.99 10.97 1.41
C ILE A 21 -3.73 11.82 2.65
N THR A 22 -4.12 13.10 2.62
CA THR A 22 -3.98 14.01 3.76
C THR A 22 -4.79 13.56 4.96
N SER A 23 -5.93 12.89 4.74
CA SER A 23 -6.74 12.29 5.81
C SER A 23 -5.97 11.15 6.49
N TYR A 24 -5.34 10.24 5.73
CA TYR A 24 -4.47 9.22 6.31
C TYR A 24 -3.31 9.82 7.11
N LEU A 25 -2.63 10.82 6.55
CA LEU A 25 -1.53 11.52 7.23
C LEU A 25 -2.02 12.17 8.52
N GLY A 26 -3.18 12.84 8.50
CA GLY A 26 -3.79 13.47 9.66
C GLY A 26 -4.01 12.50 10.83
N TYR A 27 -4.49 11.30 10.55
CA TYR A 27 -4.71 10.26 11.56
C TYR A 27 -3.41 9.61 12.07
N LEU A 28 -2.42 9.39 11.19
CA LEU A 28 -1.30 8.50 11.48
C LEU A 28 -0.02 9.22 11.93
N GLN A 29 0.17 10.50 11.58
CA GLN A 29 1.42 11.26 11.83
C GLN A 29 1.79 11.43 13.31
N GLN A 30 0.84 11.30 14.23
CA GLN A 30 1.10 11.37 15.67
C GLN A 30 1.69 10.07 16.24
N TYR A 31 1.57 8.96 15.51
CA TYR A 31 1.89 7.62 15.97
C TYR A 31 3.02 6.96 15.19
N TYR A 32 3.29 7.46 13.98
CA TYR A 32 4.31 6.92 13.08
C TYR A 32 5.25 8.01 12.59
N ASP A 33 6.51 7.62 12.37
CA ASP A 33 7.43 8.34 11.51
C ASP A 33 7.08 8.01 10.06
N ILE A 34 6.45 8.95 9.34
CA ILE A 34 5.88 8.69 8.02
C ILE A 34 6.84 9.10 6.91
N ALA A 35 7.15 8.15 6.02
CA ALA A 35 7.74 8.42 4.71
C ALA A 35 6.66 8.25 3.63
N PHE A 36 6.40 9.30 2.86
CA PHE A 36 5.46 9.26 1.75
C PHE A 36 6.18 9.27 0.41
N TYR A 37 5.78 8.36 -0.48
CA TYR A 37 6.29 8.28 -1.84
C TYR A 37 5.18 8.47 -2.88
N ASP A 38 5.31 9.50 -3.72
CA ASP A 38 4.59 9.61 -4.98
C ASP A 38 5.20 8.60 -5.95
N ILE A 39 4.41 7.62 -6.37
CA ILE A 39 4.93 6.54 -7.20
C ILE A 39 5.27 6.97 -8.64
N GLN A 40 4.71 8.09 -9.15
CA GLN A 40 5.16 8.63 -10.44
C GLN A 40 6.61 9.13 -10.34
N GLN A 41 6.94 9.85 -9.24
CA GLN A 41 8.31 10.28 -8.99
C GLN A 41 9.23 9.10 -8.74
N LEU A 42 8.77 8.12 -7.95
CA LEU A 42 9.54 6.92 -7.64
C LEU A 42 9.85 6.10 -8.91
N ALA A 43 8.94 6.09 -9.87
CA ALA A 43 9.06 5.39 -11.14
C ALA A 43 9.76 6.21 -12.24
N ASN A 44 10.12 7.48 -11.98
CA ASN A 44 10.60 8.44 -12.98
C ASN A 44 9.65 8.56 -14.17
N ILE A 45 8.33 8.53 -13.93
CA ILE A 45 7.33 8.66 -15.00
C ILE A 45 7.18 10.13 -15.39
N ASP A 46 7.50 10.40 -16.64
CA ASP A 46 7.27 11.68 -17.31
C ASP A 46 6.48 11.42 -18.59
N VAL A 47 5.16 11.58 -18.50
CA VAL A 47 4.25 11.47 -19.66
C VAL A 47 3.64 12.83 -19.96
N GLU A 48 3.66 13.22 -21.23
CA GLU A 48 3.14 14.51 -21.68
C GLU A 48 1.64 14.66 -21.36
N ILE A 49 0.85 13.62 -21.66
CA ILE A 49 -0.58 13.57 -21.38
C ILE A 49 -0.85 12.56 -20.27
N LYS A 50 -1.24 13.04 -19.09
CA LYS A 50 -1.58 12.21 -17.92
C LYS A 50 -3.01 11.67 -18.00
N SER A 51 -3.27 10.82 -19.00
CA SER A 51 -4.49 10.00 -19.03
C SER A 51 -4.31 8.69 -18.24
N PRO A 52 -5.42 8.02 -17.84
CA PRO A 52 -5.34 6.72 -17.20
C PRO A 52 -4.54 5.71 -18.03
N GLU A 53 -4.76 5.70 -19.35
CA GLU A 53 -4.12 4.76 -20.30
C GLU A 53 -2.62 5.01 -20.40
N ASN A 54 -2.20 6.27 -20.53
CA ASN A 54 -0.80 6.64 -20.65
C ASN A 54 -0.02 6.36 -19.37
N LEU A 55 -0.59 6.70 -18.21
CA LEU A 55 0.00 6.40 -16.91
C LEU A 55 0.10 4.89 -16.69
N HIS A 56 -1.00 4.16 -16.94
CA HIS A 56 -1.01 2.71 -16.80
C HIS A 56 0.06 2.05 -17.68
N ARG A 57 0.15 2.47 -18.96
CA ARG A 57 1.16 1.98 -19.89
C ARG A 57 2.57 2.26 -19.37
N ALA A 58 2.87 3.49 -18.96
CA ALA A 58 4.18 3.86 -18.45
C ALA A 58 4.59 3.03 -17.21
N PHE A 59 3.64 2.74 -16.31
CA PHE A 59 3.91 1.85 -15.19
C PHE A 59 4.18 0.42 -15.64
N VAL A 60 3.41 -0.13 -16.58
CA VAL A 60 3.56 -1.50 -17.08
C VAL A 60 4.84 -1.65 -17.91
N ASP A 61 5.20 -0.65 -18.70
CA ASP A 61 6.36 -0.67 -19.60
C ASP A 61 7.71 -0.39 -18.87
N GLY A 62 7.76 -0.62 -17.57
CA GLY A 62 8.99 -0.55 -16.77
C GLY A 62 8.93 0.37 -15.55
N GLY A 63 7.91 1.24 -15.44
CA GLY A 63 7.77 2.14 -14.29
C GLY A 63 7.63 1.40 -12.97
N ILE A 64 6.90 0.28 -12.92
CA ILE A 64 6.79 -0.55 -11.72
C ILE A 64 8.17 -1.08 -11.31
N ASP A 65 8.95 -1.64 -12.22
CA ASP A 65 10.27 -2.20 -11.88
C ASP A 65 11.26 -1.10 -11.47
N THR A 66 11.21 0.06 -12.09
CA THR A 66 11.99 1.24 -11.71
C THR A 66 11.63 1.69 -10.28
N ALA A 67 10.32 1.82 -9.98
CA ALA A 67 9.85 2.19 -8.65
C ALA A 67 10.26 1.18 -7.59
N VAL A 68 10.17 -0.12 -7.88
CA VAL A 68 10.61 -1.19 -6.99
C VAL A 68 12.11 -1.06 -6.67
N ALA A 69 12.95 -0.87 -7.68
CA ALA A 69 14.39 -0.71 -7.48
C ALA A 69 14.72 0.53 -6.64
N HIS A 70 14.06 1.65 -6.91
CA HIS A 70 14.24 2.87 -6.13
C HIS A 70 13.73 2.75 -4.70
N LEU A 71 12.59 2.09 -4.47
CA LEU A 71 12.05 1.86 -3.13
C LEU A 71 13.02 1.02 -2.29
N ILE A 72 13.53 -0.08 -2.83
CA ILE A 72 14.52 -0.94 -2.17
C ILE A 72 15.79 -0.15 -1.82
N LYS A 73 16.24 0.73 -2.72
CA LYS A 73 17.43 1.56 -2.47
C LYS A 73 17.21 2.62 -1.39
N LYS A 74 15.98 3.15 -1.27
CA LYS A 74 15.66 4.23 -0.33
C LYS A 74 15.32 3.75 1.08
N GLU A 75 14.73 2.55 1.18
CA GLU A 75 14.26 2.00 2.44
C GLU A 75 15.16 0.86 2.89
N SER A 76 15.99 1.12 3.92
CA SER A 76 16.94 0.15 4.47
C SER A 76 16.44 -0.51 5.75
N GLU A 77 15.54 0.16 6.49
CA GLU A 77 15.05 -0.30 7.78
C GLU A 77 13.71 -1.03 7.65
N PRO A 78 13.51 -2.13 8.39
CA PRO A 78 12.23 -2.83 8.42
C PRO A 78 11.09 -1.92 8.87
N SER A 79 10.13 -1.65 8.00
CA SER A 79 9.07 -0.67 8.20
C SER A 79 7.69 -1.27 7.95
N HIS A 80 6.63 -0.59 8.42
CA HIS A 80 5.27 -0.86 8.01
C HIS A 80 4.98 -0.18 6.67
N TYR A 81 4.14 -0.80 5.85
CA TYR A 81 3.79 -0.27 4.53
C TYR A 81 2.27 -0.14 4.40
N LEU A 82 1.82 1.01 3.95
CA LEU A 82 0.46 1.29 3.50
C LEU A 82 0.52 1.72 2.04
N ALA A 83 -0.13 1.01 1.16
CA ALA A 83 0.03 1.24 -0.27
C ALA A 83 -1.28 1.10 -1.03
N PHE A 84 -1.47 1.94 -2.04
CA PHE A 84 -2.72 2.10 -2.77
C PHE A 84 -2.54 1.76 -4.26
N SER A 85 -3.50 1.01 -4.83
CA SER A 85 -3.56 0.73 -6.26
C SER A 85 -2.21 0.23 -6.81
N THR A 86 -1.62 0.87 -7.80
CA THR A 86 -0.30 0.52 -8.37
C THR A 86 0.82 0.59 -7.32
N GLY A 87 0.72 1.49 -6.33
CA GLY A 87 1.65 1.53 -5.18
C GLY A 87 1.64 0.23 -4.38
N GLY A 88 0.47 -0.40 -4.23
CA GLY A 88 0.34 -1.72 -3.60
C GLY A 88 1.10 -2.80 -4.37
N THR A 89 1.06 -2.77 -5.69
CA THR A 89 1.83 -3.69 -6.55
C THR A 89 3.34 -3.46 -6.41
N ILE A 90 3.76 -2.20 -6.36
CA ILE A 90 5.17 -1.84 -6.15
C ILE A 90 5.67 -2.36 -4.81
N ALA A 91 4.93 -2.12 -3.71
CA ALA A 91 5.28 -2.62 -2.39
C ALA A 91 5.36 -4.17 -2.36
N TRP A 92 4.38 -4.84 -2.96
CA TRP A 92 4.35 -6.29 -3.10
C TRP A 92 5.62 -6.82 -3.76
N LYS A 93 5.92 -6.32 -4.96
CA LYS A 93 7.12 -6.74 -5.73
C LYS A 93 8.42 -6.38 -5.02
N ALA A 94 8.48 -5.26 -4.33
CA ALA A 94 9.66 -4.85 -3.57
C ALA A 94 9.95 -5.85 -2.43
N ASN A 95 8.91 -6.31 -1.71
CA ASN A 95 9.09 -7.34 -0.68
C ASN A 95 9.56 -8.67 -1.30
N LEU A 96 8.98 -9.11 -2.42
CA LEU A 96 9.44 -10.32 -3.13
C LEU A 96 10.90 -10.22 -3.60
N LYS A 97 11.39 -9.01 -3.87
CA LYS A 97 12.79 -8.72 -4.24
C LYS A 97 13.69 -8.40 -3.03
N GLY A 98 13.23 -8.69 -1.81
CA GLY A 98 14.04 -8.65 -0.59
C GLY A 98 13.91 -7.39 0.27
N LEU A 99 12.99 -6.46 -0.05
CA LEU A 99 12.73 -5.34 0.85
C LEU A 99 12.12 -5.83 2.17
N HIS A 100 12.79 -5.56 3.28
CA HIS A 100 12.33 -5.96 4.60
C HIS A 100 11.13 -5.12 5.05
N MET A 101 9.99 -5.78 5.23
CA MET A 101 8.76 -5.16 5.72
C MET A 101 8.30 -5.84 7.01
N LYS A 102 7.88 -5.05 8.01
CA LYS A 102 7.19 -5.54 9.19
C LYS A 102 5.77 -5.98 8.87
N SER A 103 5.09 -5.21 8.02
CA SER A 103 3.77 -5.54 7.48
C SER A 103 3.49 -4.76 6.21
N LEU A 104 2.57 -5.27 5.40
CA LEU A 104 2.02 -4.61 4.22
C LEU A 104 0.50 -4.56 4.32
N THR A 105 -0.08 -3.36 4.33
CA THR A 105 -1.51 -3.13 4.09
C THR A 105 -1.66 -2.55 2.70
N ALA A 106 -2.21 -3.32 1.76
CA ALA A 106 -2.40 -2.89 0.39
C ALA A 106 -3.90 -2.78 0.07
N ILE A 107 -4.31 -1.60 -0.43
CA ILE A 107 -5.70 -1.30 -0.73
C ILE A 107 -5.86 -1.20 -2.24
N SER A 108 -6.74 -2.04 -2.78
CA SER A 108 -6.96 -2.20 -4.22
C SER A 108 -5.67 -2.35 -5.05
N PRO A 109 -4.69 -3.18 -4.64
CA PRO A 109 -3.46 -3.33 -5.43
C PRO A 109 -3.78 -3.87 -6.82
N THR A 110 -3.49 -3.07 -7.86
CA THR A 110 -4.06 -3.23 -9.21
C THR A 110 -3.67 -4.53 -9.92
N ARG A 111 -2.44 -5.00 -9.77
CA ARG A 111 -1.85 -6.07 -10.58
C ARG A 111 -1.43 -7.32 -9.79
N VAL A 112 -1.69 -7.36 -8.49
CA VAL A 112 -1.28 -8.50 -7.66
C VAL A 112 -1.91 -9.82 -8.10
N ARG A 113 -3.06 -9.78 -8.81
CA ARG A 113 -3.70 -10.96 -9.40
C ARG A 113 -2.83 -11.72 -10.41
N PHE A 114 -1.74 -11.13 -10.87
CA PHE A 114 -0.76 -11.76 -11.77
C PHE A 114 0.47 -12.30 -11.04
N GLU A 115 0.52 -12.16 -9.73
CA GLU A 115 1.63 -12.66 -8.92
C GLU A 115 1.35 -14.10 -8.45
N ASP A 116 2.36 -14.94 -8.49
CA ASP A 116 2.29 -16.35 -8.05
C ASP A 116 2.90 -16.57 -6.66
N LEU A 117 3.50 -15.55 -6.07
CA LEU A 117 4.13 -15.57 -4.76
C LEU A 117 3.56 -14.47 -3.89
N LYS A 118 3.43 -14.73 -2.58
CA LYS A 118 3.02 -13.72 -1.59
C LYS A 118 4.23 -13.09 -0.90
N PRO A 119 4.09 -11.85 -0.38
CA PRO A 119 5.10 -11.24 0.47
C PRO A 119 5.42 -12.09 1.71
N CYS A 120 6.67 -12.04 2.15
CA CYS A 120 7.13 -12.78 3.33
C CYS A 120 6.69 -12.14 4.66
N CYS A 121 6.08 -10.94 4.62
CA CYS A 121 5.59 -10.23 5.80
C CYS A 121 4.08 -10.45 6.02
N LYS A 122 3.59 -10.05 7.21
CA LYS A 122 2.15 -10.00 7.47
C LYS A 122 1.49 -9.05 6.45
N THR A 123 0.64 -9.61 5.59
CA THR A 123 -0.01 -8.88 4.51
C THR A 123 -1.51 -8.83 4.71
N LYS A 124 -2.09 -7.63 4.60
CA LYS A 124 -3.54 -7.41 4.57
C LYS A 124 -3.92 -6.78 3.23
N LEU A 125 -4.89 -7.40 2.57
CA LEU A 125 -5.46 -6.93 1.31
C LEU A 125 -6.89 -6.43 1.55
N ILE A 126 -7.23 -5.28 0.98
CA ILE A 126 -8.57 -4.70 1.04
C ILE A 126 -9.00 -4.33 -0.37
N PHE A 127 -10.14 -4.81 -0.81
CA PHE A 127 -10.70 -4.51 -2.13
C PHE A 127 -12.17 -4.11 -2.01
N GLY A 128 -12.63 -3.27 -2.94
CA GLY A 128 -14.06 -3.08 -3.15
C GLY A 128 -14.68 -4.31 -3.84
N GLU A 129 -15.92 -4.59 -3.51
CA GLU A 129 -16.69 -5.68 -4.15
C GLU A 129 -16.75 -5.53 -5.67
N ASN A 130 -16.88 -4.28 -6.14
CA ASN A 130 -17.00 -3.91 -7.56
C ASN A 130 -15.65 -3.49 -8.18
N ASP A 131 -14.53 -3.79 -7.53
CA ASP A 131 -13.20 -3.51 -8.09
C ASP A 131 -12.87 -4.52 -9.21
N ALA A 132 -12.82 -4.04 -10.45
CA ALA A 132 -12.52 -4.85 -11.64
C ALA A 132 -11.08 -5.44 -11.63
N PHE A 133 -10.20 -4.93 -10.78
CA PHE A 133 -8.82 -5.40 -10.67
C PHE A 133 -8.62 -6.39 -9.53
N ARG A 134 -9.64 -6.66 -8.75
CA ARG A 134 -9.61 -7.60 -7.64
C ARG A 134 -9.30 -9.03 -8.15
N PRO A 135 -8.39 -9.76 -7.48
CA PRO A 135 -8.23 -11.20 -7.71
C PRO A 135 -9.52 -11.98 -7.37
N ASP A 136 -9.67 -13.13 -7.97
CA ASP A 136 -10.73 -14.07 -7.58
C ASP A 136 -10.36 -14.85 -6.29
N GLY A 137 -11.33 -15.61 -5.76
CA GLY A 137 -11.13 -16.40 -4.55
C GLY A 137 -10.08 -17.49 -4.72
N HIS A 138 -9.97 -18.08 -5.90
CA HIS A 138 -8.99 -19.14 -6.17
C HIS A 138 -7.53 -18.63 -6.07
N TRP A 139 -7.28 -17.39 -6.53
CA TRP A 139 -5.96 -16.77 -6.39
C TRP A 139 -5.57 -16.58 -4.91
N SER A 140 -6.50 -16.10 -4.09
CA SER A 140 -6.22 -15.89 -2.66
C SER A 140 -6.04 -17.19 -1.89
N GLU A 141 -6.82 -18.22 -2.20
CA GLU A 141 -6.66 -19.56 -1.63
C GLU A 141 -5.30 -20.17 -2.00
N LYS A 142 -4.90 -20.10 -3.28
CA LYS A 142 -3.59 -20.56 -3.75
C LYS A 142 -2.42 -19.94 -2.99
N LEU A 143 -2.53 -18.67 -2.64
CA LEU A 143 -1.48 -17.94 -1.93
C LEU A 143 -1.66 -17.95 -0.40
N ASP A 144 -2.71 -18.60 0.11
CA ASP A 144 -3.05 -18.57 1.55
C ASP A 144 -3.06 -17.14 2.08
N LEU A 145 -3.94 -16.30 1.49
CA LEU A 145 -4.11 -14.89 1.82
C LEU A 145 -5.56 -14.56 2.09
N GLU A 146 -5.77 -13.79 3.15
CA GLU A 146 -7.08 -13.20 3.43
C GLU A 146 -7.25 -11.88 2.68
N MET A 147 -8.37 -11.76 1.96
CA MET A 147 -8.80 -10.52 1.33
C MET A 147 -10.06 -10.00 2.03
N GLU A 148 -9.99 -8.79 2.52
CA GLU A 148 -11.17 -8.07 2.98
C GLU A 148 -11.90 -7.47 1.78
N ILE A 149 -13.15 -7.87 1.56
CA ILE A 149 -14.01 -7.34 0.50
C ILE A 149 -15.03 -6.38 1.10
N VAL A 150 -15.01 -5.13 0.64
CA VAL A 150 -15.91 -4.09 1.13
C VAL A 150 -17.12 -3.96 0.19
N PRO A 151 -18.35 -4.26 0.66
CA PRO A 151 -19.55 -4.20 -0.18
C PRO A 151 -19.80 -2.81 -0.77
N ASN A 152 -20.33 -2.77 -1.98
CA ASN A 152 -20.74 -1.56 -2.71
C ASN A 152 -19.60 -0.57 -3.06
N PHE A 153 -18.36 -0.91 -2.89
CA PHE A 153 -17.21 -0.08 -3.29
C PHE A 153 -16.53 -0.62 -4.56
N GLY A 154 -16.02 0.32 -5.36
CA GLY A 154 -15.15 0.05 -6.51
C GLY A 154 -13.66 0.18 -6.15
N HIS A 155 -12.85 0.41 -7.20
CA HIS A 155 -11.39 0.49 -7.09
C HIS A 155 -10.88 1.57 -6.14
N GLU A 156 -11.48 2.76 -6.18
CA GLU A 156 -11.02 3.94 -5.41
C GLU A 156 -11.60 4.01 -3.99
N LEU A 157 -11.99 2.86 -3.38
CA LEU A 157 -12.54 2.82 -2.01
C LEU A 157 -11.65 3.51 -0.98
N TYR A 158 -10.35 3.58 -1.23
CA TYR A 158 -9.38 4.22 -0.34
C TYR A 158 -9.52 5.74 -0.24
N THR A 159 -10.35 6.35 -1.09
CA THR A 159 -10.65 7.79 -1.04
C THR A 159 -11.84 8.13 -0.14
N ASP A 160 -12.61 7.12 0.28
CA ASP A 160 -13.79 7.28 1.14
C ASP A 160 -13.39 7.43 2.61
N GLU A 161 -13.93 8.44 3.29
CA GLU A 161 -13.58 8.78 4.68
C GLU A 161 -13.88 7.64 5.68
N LYS A 162 -14.91 6.82 5.45
CA LYS A 162 -15.23 5.67 6.30
C LYS A 162 -14.15 4.59 6.18
N ILE A 163 -13.67 4.37 4.95
CA ILE A 163 -12.60 3.40 4.69
C ILE A 163 -11.29 3.92 5.24
N ILE A 164 -10.98 5.20 5.04
CA ILE A 164 -9.81 5.86 5.64
C ILE A 164 -9.80 5.66 7.15
N GLY A 165 -10.91 6.00 7.83
CA GLY A 165 -11.04 5.82 9.27
C GLY A 165 -10.84 4.38 9.73
N LYS A 166 -11.43 3.41 9.02
CA LYS A 166 -11.29 1.97 9.32
C LYS A 166 -9.85 1.48 9.17
N VAL A 167 -9.18 1.87 8.10
CA VAL A 167 -7.78 1.49 7.84
C VAL A 167 -6.84 2.11 8.88
N CYS A 168 -7.02 3.40 9.17
CA CYS A 168 -6.25 4.08 10.20
C CYS A 168 -6.45 3.45 11.58
N GLN A 169 -7.70 3.15 11.97
CA GLN A 169 -8.00 2.47 13.22
C GLN A 169 -7.30 1.10 13.31
N HIS A 170 -7.29 0.33 12.22
CA HIS A 170 -6.59 -0.97 12.19
C HIS A 170 -5.07 -0.80 12.42
N LEU A 171 -4.43 0.17 11.75
CA LEU A 171 -3.00 0.43 11.92
C LEU A 171 -2.69 0.92 13.35
N LEU A 172 -3.52 1.80 13.90
CA LEU A 172 -3.36 2.33 15.26
C LEU A 172 -3.58 1.27 16.33
N SER A 173 -4.54 0.37 16.16
CA SER A 173 -4.77 -0.73 17.10
C SER A 173 -3.52 -1.60 17.28
N ALA A 174 -2.78 -1.85 16.20
CA ALA A 174 -1.54 -2.60 16.25
C ALA A 174 -0.44 -1.89 17.07
N VAL A 175 -0.39 -0.55 17.04
CA VAL A 175 0.54 0.25 17.87
C VAL A 175 0.13 0.20 19.35
N LEU A 176 -1.14 0.45 19.63
CA LEU A 176 -1.66 0.51 21.00
C LEU A 176 -1.54 -0.84 21.73
N GLU A 177 -1.77 -1.96 21.06
CA GLU A 177 -1.58 -3.29 21.63
C GLU A 177 -0.12 -3.56 22.02
N ARG A 178 0.84 -3.07 21.23
CA ARG A 178 2.27 -3.21 21.55
C ARG A 178 2.68 -2.34 22.73
N GLU A 179 2.21 -1.10 22.78
CA GLU A 179 2.46 -0.22 23.93
C GLU A 179 1.90 -0.80 25.22
N HIS A 180 0.71 -1.40 25.16
CA HIS A 180 0.11 -2.05 26.30
C HIS A 180 0.90 -3.27 26.77
N LYS A 181 1.41 -4.10 25.84
CA LYS A 181 2.28 -5.24 26.15
C LYS A 181 3.61 -4.79 26.76
N ALA A 182 4.21 -3.74 26.20
CA ALA A 182 5.47 -3.20 26.72
C ALA A 182 5.34 -2.65 28.14
N LYS A 183 4.22 -1.96 28.47
CA LYS A 183 3.93 -1.46 29.83
C LYS A 183 3.65 -2.56 30.86
N LYS A 184 3.22 -3.76 30.42
CA LYS A 184 2.99 -4.91 31.32
C LYS A 184 4.24 -5.75 31.56
N ALA A 185 5.27 -5.59 30.76
CA ALA A 185 6.52 -6.36 30.83
C ALA A 185 7.67 -5.62 31.57
N GLY A 186 7.48 -4.35 31.94
CA GLY A 186 8.40 -3.56 32.74
C GLY A 186 7.82 -3.20 34.11
#